data_cbad6a360f3b1cbc1c2fe5584fadf5ba
#
_entry.id   cbad6a360f3b1cbc1c2fe5584fadf5ba
#
_cell.length_a   1.000
_cell.length_b   1.000
_cell.length_c   1.000
_cell.angle_alpha   90.00
_cell.angle_beta   90.00
_cell.angle_gamma   90.00
#
_symmetry.space_group_name_H-M   'P 1'
#
loop_
_entity.id
_entity.type
_entity.pdbx_description
1 polymer ?
#
loop_
_entity_poly.entity_id
_entity_poly.type
_entity_poly.pdbx_seq_one_letter_code
_entity_poly.pdbx_strand_id
1 'polypeptide(L)'
;DYREAGGLDGRFFAHMEEIDLCWRLRARGRQLACIPQSVVFHVGGATLKKENPRKTFLNFRNNLVMLYKNLPQEDLASVMRVRAVLDYVAAFSFMLKGQLPNALAVFRARRAYHSLRTSLAASRKENLKKTTLAVIPERTKNSILAQFYLHGKKFVSQL
;
A
#
# COMPACT_ATOMS: atom_id res chain seq x y z
N ASP A 1 0.46 9.88 -20.02
CA ASP A 1 0.84 8.92 -18.97
C ASP A 1 -0.18 8.81 -17.84
N TYR A 2 -0.58 9.94 -17.15
CA TYR A 2 -1.56 9.91 -16.05
C TYR A 2 -2.91 9.31 -16.47
N ARG A 3 -3.49 9.80 -17.58
CA ARG A 3 -4.77 9.30 -18.12
C ARG A 3 -4.66 7.88 -18.64
N GLU A 4 -3.58 7.54 -19.33
CA GLU A 4 -3.29 6.18 -19.82
C GLU A 4 -3.12 5.17 -18.69
N ALA A 5 -2.59 5.63 -17.55
CA ALA A 5 -2.50 4.82 -16.35
C ALA A 5 -3.86 4.63 -15.66
N GLY A 6 -4.90 5.37 -16.06
CA GLY A 6 -6.23 5.34 -15.45
C GLY A 6 -6.35 6.26 -14.23
N GLY A 7 -5.42 7.21 -14.03
CA GLY A 7 -5.45 8.17 -12.93
C GLY A 7 -5.43 7.53 -11.54
N LEU A 8 -5.88 8.27 -10.54
CA LEU A 8 -6.08 7.76 -9.17
C LEU A 8 -7.32 6.86 -9.14
N ASP A 9 -7.20 5.71 -8.49
CA ASP A 9 -8.31 4.75 -8.36
C ASP A 9 -9.23 5.16 -7.20
N GLY A 10 -10.42 5.64 -7.49
CA GLY A 10 -11.39 6.13 -6.51
C GLY A 10 -11.81 5.12 -5.43
N ARG A 11 -11.57 3.82 -5.66
CA ARG A 11 -11.83 2.77 -4.66
C ARG A 11 -10.97 2.90 -3.40
N PHE A 12 -9.84 3.59 -3.50
CA PHE A 12 -9.00 3.87 -2.33
C PHE A 12 -9.63 4.90 -1.39
N PHE A 13 -10.33 5.89 -1.91
CA PHE A 13 -10.89 7.03 -1.20
C PHE A 13 -9.81 7.96 -0.62
N ALA A 14 -8.90 7.45 0.19
CA ALA A 14 -7.75 8.16 0.76
C ALA A 14 -6.69 7.15 1.20
N HIS A 15 -5.43 7.52 1.09
CA HIS A 15 -4.23 6.72 1.38
C HIS A 15 -3.96 5.60 0.36
N MET A 16 -2.73 5.48 -0.09
CA MET A 16 -2.19 4.50 -1.04
C MET A 16 -2.62 4.69 -2.51
N GLU A 17 -3.54 5.60 -2.86
CA GLU A 17 -3.94 5.86 -4.23
C GLU A 17 -2.79 6.41 -5.08
N GLU A 18 -1.98 7.28 -4.49
CA GLU A 18 -0.79 7.86 -5.11
C GLU A 18 0.30 6.81 -5.31
N ILE A 19 0.51 5.94 -4.32
CA ILE A 19 1.50 4.85 -4.41
C ILE A 19 1.05 3.82 -5.45
N ASP A 20 -0.24 3.48 -5.50
CA ASP A 20 -0.80 2.60 -6.54
C ASP A 20 -0.58 3.17 -7.94
N LEU A 21 -0.81 4.48 -8.12
CA LEU A 21 -0.56 5.14 -9.41
C LEU A 21 0.94 5.11 -9.78
N CYS A 22 1.81 5.48 -8.84
CA CYS A 22 3.26 5.44 -9.04
C CYS A 22 3.72 4.03 -9.43
N TRP A 23 3.21 3.00 -8.75
CA TRP A 23 3.53 1.61 -9.07
C TRP A 23 3.12 1.24 -10.50
N ARG A 24 1.88 1.58 -10.90
CA ARG A 24 1.39 1.33 -12.27
C ARG A 24 2.23 2.04 -13.33
N LEU A 25 2.62 3.29 -13.09
CA LEU A 25 3.48 4.04 -14.01
C LEU A 25 4.87 3.42 -14.11
N ARG A 26 5.50 3.09 -12.97
CA ARG A 26 6.81 2.44 -12.95
C ARG A 26 6.80 1.07 -13.61
N ALA A 27 5.79 0.25 -13.34
CA ALA A 27 5.62 -1.06 -13.98
C ALA A 27 5.50 -0.97 -15.51
N ARG A 28 5.04 0.18 -16.04
CA ARG A 28 4.95 0.47 -17.47
C ARG A 28 6.18 1.20 -18.03
N GLY A 29 7.30 1.20 -17.32
CA GLY A 29 8.56 1.81 -17.76
C GLY A 29 8.59 3.34 -17.67
N ARG A 30 7.58 3.98 -17.03
CA ARG A 30 7.60 5.44 -16.85
C ARG A 30 8.53 5.84 -15.72
N GLN A 31 9.18 6.98 -15.86
CA GLN A 31 9.99 7.57 -14.80
C GLN A 31 9.15 8.52 -13.94
N LEU A 32 9.47 8.57 -12.65
CA LEU A 32 8.89 9.50 -11.69
C LEU A 32 10.02 10.40 -11.18
N ALA A 33 9.76 11.70 -11.16
CA ALA A 33 10.71 12.68 -10.68
C ALA A 33 10.04 13.57 -9.63
N CYS A 34 10.80 13.94 -8.60
CA CYS A 34 10.44 15.01 -7.69
C CYS A 34 11.02 16.32 -8.20
N ILE A 35 10.22 17.36 -8.26
CA ILE A 35 10.64 18.72 -8.63
C ILE A 35 10.64 19.56 -7.35
N PRO A 36 11.79 19.77 -6.69
CA PRO A 36 11.87 20.46 -5.40
C PRO A 36 11.37 21.90 -5.43
N GLN A 37 11.41 22.54 -6.61
CA GLN A 37 10.93 23.91 -6.82
C GLN A 37 9.41 24.01 -6.83
N SER A 38 8.71 22.88 -7.04
CA SER A 38 7.25 22.84 -6.98
C SER A 38 6.80 22.61 -5.54
N VAL A 39 6.51 23.69 -4.84
CA VAL A 39 6.14 23.67 -3.43
C VAL A 39 4.62 23.68 -3.27
N VAL A 40 4.10 22.73 -2.50
CA VAL A 40 2.70 22.64 -2.14
C VAL A 40 2.55 22.63 -0.61
N PHE A 41 1.69 23.49 -0.09
CA PHE A 41 1.34 23.46 1.32
C PHE A 41 0.29 22.37 1.59
N HIS A 42 0.62 21.45 2.49
CA HIS A 42 -0.25 20.34 2.85
C HIS A 42 -0.61 20.37 4.32
N VAL A 43 -1.91 20.49 4.62
CA VAL A 43 -2.41 20.42 6.00
C VAL A 43 -2.53 18.95 6.41
N GLY A 44 -1.47 18.43 7.03
CA GLY A 44 -1.43 17.05 7.50
C GLY A 44 -2.52 16.75 8.52
N GLY A 45 -3.30 15.68 8.27
CA GLY A 45 -4.34 15.23 9.20
C GLY A 45 -5.66 16.00 9.10
N ALA A 46 -5.85 16.91 8.13
CA ALA A 46 -7.10 17.66 7.93
C ALA A 46 -8.31 16.75 7.71
N THR A 47 -8.13 15.63 7.00
CA THR A 47 -9.22 14.71 6.68
C THR A 47 -9.47 13.68 7.80
N LEU A 48 -8.42 13.16 8.41
CA LEU A 48 -8.52 12.13 9.46
C LEU A 48 -7.41 12.30 10.50
N LYS A 49 -7.79 12.44 11.78
CA LYS A 49 -6.85 12.47 12.91
C LYS A 49 -6.01 11.19 12.97
N LYS A 50 -4.80 11.27 13.52
CA LYS A 50 -3.81 10.17 13.54
C LYS A 50 -4.36 8.87 14.17
N GLU A 51 -5.20 8.99 15.20
CA GLU A 51 -5.74 7.86 15.97
C GLU A 51 -7.14 7.40 15.51
N ASN A 52 -7.63 7.94 14.38
CA ASN A 52 -8.96 7.60 13.89
C ASN A 52 -8.99 6.16 13.34
N PRO A 53 -9.87 5.27 13.87
CA PRO A 53 -9.99 3.89 13.38
C PRO A 53 -10.32 3.78 11.89
N ARG A 54 -11.02 4.79 11.32
CA ARG A 54 -11.26 4.87 9.87
C ARG A 54 -9.96 5.02 9.08
N LYS A 55 -9.00 5.79 9.60
CA LYS A 55 -7.67 5.90 8.99
C LYS A 55 -6.93 4.57 9.02
N THR A 56 -6.95 3.89 10.17
CA THR A 56 -6.39 2.54 10.31
C THR A 56 -7.05 1.58 9.31
N PHE A 57 -8.37 1.55 9.24
CA PHE A 57 -9.11 0.73 8.29
C PHE A 57 -8.66 1.00 6.84
N LEU A 58 -8.62 2.26 6.41
CA LEU A 58 -8.23 2.62 5.04
C LEU A 58 -6.79 2.20 4.74
N ASN A 59 -5.84 2.48 5.63
CA ASN A 59 -4.45 2.11 5.45
C ASN A 59 -4.27 0.59 5.26
N PHE A 60 -4.89 -0.22 6.12
CA PHE A 60 -4.77 -1.68 6.03
C PHE A 60 -5.50 -2.25 4.81
N ARG A 61 -6.75 -1.81 4.53
CA ARG A 61 -7.51 -2.26 3.35
C ARG A 61 -6.79 -1.86 2.06
N ASN A 62 -6.40 -0.60 1.95
CA ASN A 62 -5.84 -0.05 0.73
C ASN A 62 -4.46 -0.64 0.42
N ASN A 63 -3.65 -0.91 1.44
CA ASN A 63 -2.39 -1.63 1.26
C ASN A 63 -2.62 -3.02 0.63
N LEU A 64 -3.60 -3.78 1.14
CA LEU A 64 -3.96 -5.09 0.57
C LEU A 64 -4.48 -4.98 -0.87
N VAL A 65 -5.31 -3.96 -1.16
CA VAL A 65 -5.83 -3.68 -2.51
C VAL A 65 -4.69 -3.34 -3.46
N MET A 66 -3.78 -2.46 -3.06
CA MET A 66 -2.62 -2.04 -3.86
C MET A 66 -1.71 -3.23 -4.17
N LEU A 67 -1.35 -4.02 -3.15
CA LEU A 67 -0.53 -5.23 -3.31
C LEU A 67 -1.21 -6.24 -4.27
N TYR A 68 -2.49 -6.52 -4.08
CA TYR A 68 -3.22 -7.44 -4.96
C TYR A 68 -3.25 -6.96 -6.41
N LYS A 69 -3.48 -5.67 -6.64
CA LYS A 69 -3.57 -5.10 -7.99
C LYS A 69 -2.26 -5.13 -8.78
N ASN A 70 -1.12 -4.99 -8.08
CA ASN A 70 0.14 -4.66 -8.75
C ASN A 70 1.25 -5.70 -8.58
N LEU A 71 1.18 -6.58 -7.58
CA LEU A 71 2.21 -7.63 -7.40
C LEU A 71 2.21 -8.64 -8.54
N PRO A 72 3.39 -9.05 -9.04
CA PRO A 72 3.54 -10.21 -9.91
C PRO A 72 2.86 -11.45 -9.32
N GLN A 73 2.48 -12.39 -10.17
CA GLN A 73 1.72 -13.57 -9.75
C GLN A 73 2.56 -14.48 -8.83
N GLU A 74 3.83 -14.60 -9.10
CA GLU A 74 4.79 -15.39 -8.32
C GLU A 74 5.00 -14.86 -6.89
N ASP A 75 4.93 -13.53 -6.71
CA ASP A 75 5.15 -12.88 -5.42
C ASP A 75 3.88 -12.78 -4.57
N LEU A 76 2.70 -12.81 -5.22
CA LEU A 76 1.44 -12.48 -4.56
C LEU A 76 1.17 -13.32 -3.31
N ALA A 77 1.30 -14.63 -3.42
CA ALA A 77 0.94 -15.53 -2.30
C ALA A 77 1.88 -15.38 -1.11
N SER A 78 3.19 -15.25 -1.36
CA SER A 78 4.21 -15.10 -0.31
C SER A 78 4.06 -13.76 0.41
N VAL A 79 3.95 -12.67 -0.34
CA VAL A 79 3.78 -11.31 0.22
C VAL A 79 2.48 -11.19 1.01
N MET A 80 1.37 -11.73 0.49
CA MET A 80 0.08 -11.67 1.18
C MET A 80 0.04 -12.50 2.47
N ARG A 81 0.80 -13.61 2.55
CA ARG A 81 0.97 -14.37 3.80
C ARG A 81 1.75 -13.58 4.84
N VAL A 82 2.91 -13.04 4.46
CA VAL A 82 3.71 -12.18 5.36
C VAL A 82 2.88 -10.97 5.83
N ARG A 83 2.16 -10.34 4.91
CA ARG A 83 1.27 -9.22 5.24
C ARG A 83 0.17 -9.64 6.22
N ALA A 84 -0.37 -10.84 6.11
CA ALA A 84 -1.38 -11.33 7.06
C ALA A 84 -0.80 -11.42 8.48
N VAL A 85 0.39 -11.99 8.63
CA VAL A 85 1.07 -12.07 9.94
C VAL A 85 1.28 -10.67 10.51
N LEU A 86 1.83 -9.75 9.71
CA LEU A 86 2.09 -8.38 10.15
C LEU A 86 0.81 -7.62 10.54
N ASP A 87 -0.29 -7.83 9.82
CA ASP A 87 -1.59 -7.23 10.13
C ASP A 87 -2.10 -7.72 11.50
N TYR A 88 -2.00 -9.02 11.80
CA TYR A 88 -2.43 -9.57 13.08
C TYR A 88 -1.51 -9.14 14.24
N VAL A 89 -0.20 -9.05 14.02
CA VAL A 89 0.74 -8.48 14.99
C VAL A 89 0.39 -7.02 15.30
N ALA A 90 0.05 -6.23 14.27
CA ALA A 90 -0.40 -4.85 14.46
C ALA A 90 -1.73 -4.78 15.24
N ALA A 91 -2.71 -5.64 14.91
CA ALA A 91 -3.98 -5.71 15.64
C ALA A 91 -3.75 -6.07 17.12
N PHE A 92 -2.89 -7.04 17.41
CA PHE A 92 -2.51 -7.40 18.77
C PHE A 92 -1.82 -6.25 19.51
N SER A 93 -0.90 -5.53 18.84
CA SER A 93 -0.26 -4.33 19.40
C SER A 93 -1.27 -3.24 19.76
N PHE A 94 -2.32 -3.03 18.90
CA PHE A 94 -3.40 -2.11 19.22
C PHE A 94 -4.19 -2.56 20.46
N MET A 95 -4.46 -3.86 20.59
CA MET A 95 -5.16 -4.40 21.77
C MET A 95 -4.36 -4.16 23.06
N LEU A 96 -3.06 -4.44 23.06
CA LEU A 96 -2.17 -4.19 24.22
C LEU A 96 -2.12 -2.71 24.63
N LYS A 97 -2.31 -1.79 23.66
CA LYS A 97 -2.37 -0.35 23.91
C LYS A 97 -3.77 0.17 24.29
N GLY A 98 -4.75 -0.72 24.50
CA GLY A 98 -6.13 -0.33 24.79
C GLY A 98 -6.89 0.28 23.60
N GLN A 99 -6.34 0.19 22.39
CA GLN A 99 -6.92 0.77 21.17
C GLN A 99 -7.79 -0.24 20.43
N LEU A 100 -8.79 -0.81 21.09
CA LEU A 100 -9.68 -1.83 20.53
C LEU A 100 -10.35 -1.41 19.21
N PRO A 101 -10.82 -0.15 19.03
CA PRO A 101 -11.39 0.27 17.75
C PRO A 101 -10.40 0.17 16.57
N ASN A 102 -9.11 0.43 16.80
CA ASN A 102 -8.07 0.26 15.79
C ASN A 102 -7.78 -1.22 15.50
N ALA A 103 -7.74 -2.07 16.52
CA ALA A 103 -7.61 -3.51 16.33
C ALA A 103 -8.75 -4.07 15.48
N LEU A 104 -9.99 -3.72 15.80
CA LEU A 104 -11.18 -4.11 15.03
C LEU A 104 -11.13 -3.55 13.58
N ALA A 105 -10.59 -2.36 13.40
CA ALA A 105 -10.43 -1.76 12.07
C ALA A 105 -9.52 -2.61 11.17
N VAL A 106 -8.46 -3.24 11.71
CA VAL A 106 -7.59 -4.15 10.96
C VAL A 106 -8.38 -5.37 10.45
N PHE A 107 -9.16 -6.02 11.32
CA PHE A 107 -9.97 -7.19 10.92
C PHE A 107 -11.03 -6.80 9.86
N ARG A 108 -11.71 -5.66 10.06
CA ARG A 108 -12.68 -5.13 9.09
C ARG A 108 -12.03 -4.81 7.75
N ALA A 109 -10.80 -4.26 7.76
CA ALA A 109 -10.04 -3.95 6.56
C ALA A 109 -9.74 -5.22 5.75
N ARG A 110 -9.29 -6.29 6.39
CA ARG A 110 -9.05 -7.57 5.73
C ARG A 110 -10.32 -8.18 5.15
N ARG A 111 -11.42 -8.17 5.91
CA ARG A 111 -12.72 -8.64 5.42
C ARG A 111 -13.19 -7.83 4.20
N ALA A 112 -13.08 -6.50 4.26
CA ALA A 112 -13.45 -5.61 3.15
C ALA A 112 -12.59 -5.88 1.91
N TYR A 113 -11.27 -6.08 2.08
CA TYR A 113 -10.40 -6.49 0.98
C TYR A 113 -10.88 -7.81 0.34
N HIS A 114 -11.21 -8.83 1.13
CA HIS A 114 -11.70 -10.10 0.59
C HIS A 114 -12.99 -9.94 -0.21
N SER A 115 -13.93 -9.10 0.25
CA SER A 115 -15.15 -8.77 -0.49
C SER A 115 -14.88 -8.03 -1.80
N LEU A 116 -13.86 -7.16 -1.84
CA LEU A 116 -13.48 -6.40 -3.03
C LEU A 116 -12.67 -7.23 -4.04
N ARG A 117 -12.07 -8.32 -3.63
CA ARG A 117 -11.08 -9.06 -4.44
C ARG A 117 -11.60 -9.45 -5.83
N THR A 118 -12.85 -9.90 -5.92
CA THR A 118 -13.47 -10.27 -7.21
C THR A 118 -13.57 -9.08 -8.15
N SER A 119 -14.03 -7.93 -7.65
CA SER A 119 -14.12 -6.70 -8.45
C SER A 119 -12.77 -6.12 -8.86
N LEU A 120 -11.70 -6.46 -8.14
CA LEU A 120 -10.34 -6.03 -8.44
C LEU A 120 -9.65 -6.91 -9.50
N ALA A 121 -10.19 -8.10 -9.79
CA ALA A 121 -9.54 -9.07 -10.69
C ALA A 121 -9.30 -8.51 -12.10
N ALA A 122 -10.27 -7.80 -12.66
CA ALA A 122 -10.13 -7.14 -13.95
C ALA A 122 -9.00 -6.09 -13.95
N SER A 123 -8.96 -5.23 -12.93
CA SER A 123 -7.91 -4.21 -12.78
C SER A 123 -6.53 -4.84 -12.61
N ARG A 124 -6.43 -5.94 -11.85
CA ARG A 124 -5.18 -6.71 -11.72
C ARG A 124 -4.73 -7.25 -13.06
N LYS A 125 -5.63 -7.93 -13.81
CA LYS A 125 -5.33 -8.48 -15.12
C LYS A 125 -4.82 -7.42 -16.08
N GLU A 126 -5.48 -6.26 -16.10
CA GLU A 126 -5.06 -5.11 -16.92
C GLU A 126 -3.70 -4.57 -16.52
N ASN A 127 -3.44 -4.36 -15.22
CA ASN A 127 -2.16 -3.86 -14.74
C ASN A 127 -1.02 -4.81 -15.11
N LEU A 128 -1.18 -6.12 -14.87
CA LEU A 128 -0.16 -7.11 -15.22
C LEU A 128 0.09 -7.18 -16.73
N LYS A 129 -0.98 -7.11 -17.54
CA LYS A 129 -0.86 -7.09 -19.01
C LYS A 129 -0.08 -5.86 -19.51
N LYS A 130 -0.25 -4.71 -18.86
CA LYS A 130 0.42 -3.44 -19.23
C LYS A 130 1.81 -3.29 -18.61
N THR A 131 2.25 -4.23 -17.78
CA THR A 131 3.57 -4.23 -17.18
C THR A 131 4.63 -4.55 -18.24
N THR A 132 5.60 -3.67 -18.39
CA THR A 132 6.71 -3.81 -19.35
C THR A 132 8.05 -4.07 -18.66
N LEU A 133 8.18 -3.70 -17.38
CA LEU A 133 9.39 -3.96 -16.60
C LEU A 133 9.24 -5.25 -15.79
N ALA A 134 10.13 -6.21 -16.04
CA ALA A 134 10.20 -7.46 -15.27
C ALA A 134 10.54 -7.19 -13.79
N VAL A 135 11.37 -6.19 -13.54
CA VAL A 135 11.77 -5.75 -12.20
C VAL A 135 11.64 -4.23 -12.12
N ILE A 136 10.99 -3.75 -11.07
CA ILE A 136 10.96 -2.32 -10.73
C ILE A 136 12.15 -2.07 -9.80
N PRO A 137 13.15 -1.27 -10.19
CA PRO A 137 14.39 -1.09 -9.43
C PRO A 137 14.17 -0.59 -8.00
N GLU A 138 13.16 0.26 -7.80
CA GLU A 138 12.83 0.85 -6.52
C GLU A 138 12.05 -0.10 -5.58
N ARG A 139 11.65 -1.28 -6.08
CA ARG A 139 10.97 -2.29 -5.27
C ARG A 139 12.00 -3.15 -4.53
N THR A 140 12.21 -2.89 -3.26
CA THR A 140 13.02 -3.79 -2.42
C THR A 140 12.28 -5.10 -2.14
N LYS A 141 13.04 -6.22 -2.15
CA LYS A 141 12.54 -7.53 -1.70
C LYS A 141 12.59 -7.66 -0.17
N ASN A 142 13.32 -6.79 0.51
CA ASN A 142 13.50 -6.81 1.94
C ASN A 142 12.33 -6.15 2.67
N SER A 143 11.92 -6.73 3.78
CA SER A 143 10.94 -6.11 4.66
C SER A 143 11.54 -4.87 5.33
N ILE A 144 10.95 -3.69 5.08
CA ILE A 144 11.35 -2.43 5.74
C ILE A 144 11.25 -2.56 7.27
N LEU A 145 10.24 -3.27 7.78
CA LEU A 145 10.10 -3.51 9.21
C LEU A 145 11.26 -4.36 9.75
N ALA A 146 11.66 -5.42 9.03
CA ALA A 146 12.83 -6.20 9.41
C ALA A 146 14.11 -5.37 9.37
N GLN A 147 14.31 -4.54 8.34
CA GLN A 147 15.45 -3.64 8.26
C GLN A 147 15.49 -2.66 9.43
N PHE A 148 14.34 -2.11 9.80
CA PHE A 148 14.25 -1.15 10.90
C PHE A 148 14.44 -1.83 12.27
N TYR A 149 13.68 -2.90 12.57
CA TYR A 149 13.65 -3.50 13.92
C TYR A 149 14.76 -4.52 14.17
N LEU A 150 15.18 -5.28 13.15
CA LEU A 150 16.20 -6.33 13.31
C LEU A 150 17.59 -5.86 12.91
N HIS A 151 17.70 -4.99 11.91
CA HIS A 151 18.98 -4.50 11.40
C HIS A 151 19.29 -3.04 11.78
N GLY A 152 18.42 -2.38 12.56
CA GLY A 152 18.63 -1.04 13.08
C GLY A 152 18.72 0.07 12.03
N LYS A 153 18.32 -0.19 10.78
CA LYS A 153 18.35 0.81 9.69
C LYS A 153 17.24 1.83 9.87
N LYS A 154 17.63 3.09 10.13
CA LYS A 154 16.67 4.18 10.42
C LYS A 154 16.43 5.12 9.25
N PHE A 155 17.30 5.11 8.25
CA PHE A 155 17.26 6.00 7.11
C PHE A 155 17.11 5.24 5.79
N VAL A 156 16.38 5.84 4.83
CA VAL A 156 16.18 5.25 3.49
C VAL A 156 17.50 5.03 2.76
N SER A 157 18.51 5.91 2.97
CA SER A 157 19.85 5.77 2.40
C SER A 157 20.62 4.53 2.86
N GLN A 158 20.11 3.81 3.87
CA GLN A 158 20.72 2.57 4.38
C GLN A 158 20.05 1.30 3.81
N LEU A 159 18.97 1.46 3.02
CA LEU A 159 18.24 0.37 2.38
C LEU A 159 18.88 -0.05 1.08
#